data_5633490cd3eb5d7fc65e59978a9d918c
#
_entry.id   5633490cd3eb5d7fc65e59978a9d918c
#
_cell.length_a   1.000
_cell.length_b   1.000
_cell.length_c   1.000
_cell.angle_alpha   90.00
_cell.angle_beta   90.00
_cell.angle_gamma   90.00
#
_symmetry.space_group_name_H-M   'P 1'
#
loop_
_entity.id
_entity.type
_entity.pdbx_description
1 polymer ?
#
loop_
_entity_poly.entity_id
_entity_poly.type
_entity_poly.pdbx_seq_one_letter_code
_entity_poly.pdbx_strand_id
1 'polypeptide(L)'
;MSLSYNTRQQGVIPRIISVDDHVIEPPDVWTSRLPAAYADRAPRIHIAPKGEMTLVEGAWVETPGDGDEMAAWWHFEGRRYQIKRMVACPGMPPEEVTMEGVTYDDIAPGCYDPVAR
;
A
#
# COMPACT_ATOMS: atom_id res chain seq x y z
N MET A 1 -31.00 -1.76 -1.97
CA MET A 1 -31.06 -2.63 -0.78
C MET A 1 -29.86 -2.32 0.09
N SER A 2 -30.09 -1.65 1.19
CA SER A 2 -28.99 -1.36 2.10
C SER A 2 -28.77 -2.57 2.99
N LEU A 3 -27.56 -3.11 2.92
CA LEU A 3 -27.10 -4.07 3.90
C LEU A 3 -26.70 -3.30 5.15
N SER A 4 -27.62 -3.18 6.10
CA SER A 4 -27.25 -2.67 7.41
C SER A 4 -26.52 -3.79 8.14
N TYR A 5 -25.21 -3.69 8.23
CA TYR A 5 -24.45 -4.50 9.16
C TYR A 5 -24.82 -4.06 10.57
N ASN A 6 -25.54 -4.92 11.26
CA ASN A 6 -25.82 -4.68 12.66
C ASN A 6 -24.55 -4.92 13.46
N THR A 7 -23.77 -3.87 13.65
CA THR A 7 -22.54 -3.89 14.45
C THR A 7 -22.77 -4.14 15.93
N ARG A 8 -24.03 -4.33 16.35
CA ARG A 8 -24.39 -4.50 17.76
C ARG A 8 -24.47 -5.94 18.24
N GLN A 9 -24.22 -6.91 17.38
CA GLN A 9 -24.02 -8.28 17.85
C GLN A 9 -22.60 -8.42 18.36
N GLN A 10 -22.38 -7.91 19.56
CA GLN A 10 -21.10 -8.03 20.25
C GLN A 10 -20.80 -9.50 20.49
N GLY A 11 -19.63 -9.95 20.05
CA GLY A 11 -19.05 -11.23 20.41
C GLY A 11 -19.14 -12.33 19.37
N VAL A 12 -19.87 -12.15 18.27
CA VAL A 12 -19.91 -13.15 17.19
C VAL A 12 -19.34 -12.54 15.92
N ILE A 13 -18.08 -12.81 15.65
CA ILE A 13 -17.50 -12.53 14.34
C ILE A 13 -17.92 -13.69 13.43
N PRO A 14 -18.72 -13.44 12.39
CA PRO A 14 -19.07 -14.50 11.45
C PRO A 14 -17.83 -15.04 10.78
N ARG A 15 -17.86 -16.33 10.44
CA ARG A 15 -16.77 -16.92 9.67
C ARG A 15 -16.75 -16.28 8.28
N ILE A 16 -15.64 -15.59 7.97
CA ILE A 16 -15.47 -14.90 6.70
C ILE A 16 -14.51 -15.69 5.83
N ILE A 17 -14.92 -15.94 4.59
CA ILE A 17 -14.05 -16.49 3.56
C ILE A 17 -13.87 -15.42 2.50
N SER A 18 -12.66 -14.87 2.41
CA SER A 18 -12.33 -13.87 1.39
C SER A 18 -11.61 -14.53 0.24
N VAL A 19 -12.12 -14.32 -0.98
CA VAL A 19 -11.53 -14.88 -2.21
C VAL A 19 -10.81 -13.83 -3.05
N ASP A 20 -10.91 -12.57 -2.67
CA ASP A 20 -10.28 -11.44 -3.37
C ASP A 20 -9.73 -10.45 -2.34
N ASP A 21 -8.98 -10.98 -1.39
CA ASP A 21 -8.40 -10.17 -0.34
C ASP A 21 -7.08 -9.53 -0.79
N HIS A 22 -6.90 -8.27 -0.46
CA HIS A 22 -5.73 -7.51 -0.86
C HIS A 22 -4.83 -7.24 0.32
N VAL A 23 -3.54 -7.46 0.12
CA VAL A 23 -2.46 -7.12 1.07
C VAL A 23 -1.37 -6.38 0.32
N ILE A 24 -0.60 -5.59 1.05
CA ILE A 24 0.62 -5.00 0.51
C ILE A 24 1.83 -5.59 1.23
N GLU A 25 2.95 -5.59 0.57
CA GLU A 25 4.18 -6.14 1.12
C GLU A 25 4.67 -5.29 2.30
N PRO A 26 5.11 -5.91 3.41
CA PRO A 26 5.84 -5.18 4.44
C PRO A 26 7.08 -4.50 3.85
N PRO A 27 7.50 -3.33 4.39
CA PRO A 27 8.61 -2.58 3.80
C PRO A 27 9.94 -3.33 3.78
N ASP A 28 10.13 -4.29 4.68
CA ASP A 28 11.35 -5.06 4.82
C ASP A 28 11.23 -6.51 4.33
N VAL A 29 10.15 -6.86 3.63
CA VAL A 29 9.86 -8.25 3.26
C VAL A 29 10.98 -8.92 2.50
N TRP A 30 11.64 -8.19 1.62
CA TRP A 30 12.76 -8.72 0.83
C TRP A 30 14.10 -8.57 1.54
N THR A 31 14.37 -7.41 2.13
CA THR A 31 15.64 -7.16 2.82
C THR A 31 15.85 -8.04 4.03
N SER A 32 14.78 -8.47 4.70
CA SER A 32 14.85 -9.34 5.87
C SER A 32 14.93 -10.83 5.53
N ARG A 33 14.60 -11.23 4.30
CA ARG A 33 14.46 -12.65 3.92
C ARG A 33 15.46 -13.14 2.88
N LEU A 34 16.00 -12.25 2.05
CA LEU A 34 16.94 -12.66 1.02
C LEU A 34 18.31 -13.00 1.60
N PRO A 35 19.04 -13.96 1.01
CA PRO A 35 20.43 -14.23 1.39
C PRO A 35 21.31 -13.00 1.24
N ALA A 36 22.36 -12.90 2.04
CA ALA A 36 23.28 -11.77 2.03
C ALA A 36 23.87 -11.47 0.64
N ALA A 37 24.05 -12.48 -0.19
CA ALA A 37 24.57 -12.31 -1.56
C ALA A 37 23.66 -11.44 -2.45
N TYR A 38 22.38 -11.33 -2.10
CA TYR A 38 21.39 -10.55 -2.85
C TYR A 38 20.94 -9.29 -2.13
N ALA A 39 21.47 -9.01 -0.95
CA ALA A 39 21.01 -7.91 -0.09
C ALA A 39 21.08 -6.55 -0.79
N ASP A 40 22.14 -6.30 -1.56
CA ASP A 40 22.34 -5.02 -2.26
C ASP A 40 21.36 -4.83 -3.44
N ARG A 41 20.76 -5.91 -3.91
CA ARG A 41 19.87 -5.93 -5.07
C ARG A 41 18.42 -6.15 -4.70
N ALA A 42 18.13 -6.33 -3.42
CA ALA A 42 16.78 -6.58 -2.94
C ALA A 42 15.87 -5.38 -3.19
N PRO A 43 14.61 -5.61 -3.56
CA PRO A 43 13.61 -4.55 -3.52
C PRO A 43 13.53 -3.93 -2.13
N ARG A 44 13.51 -2.60 -2.06
CA ARG A 44 13.50 -1.88 -0.78
C ARG A 44 12.68 -0.61 -0.87
N ILE A 45 12.20 -0.18 0.29
CA ILE A 45 11.44 1.06 0.42
C ILE A 45 12.38 2.22 0.68
N HIS A 46 12.13 3.31 -0.02
CA HIS A 46 12.70 4.62 0.27
C HIS A 46 11.57 5.61 0.52
N ILE A 47 11.74 6.45 1.52
CA ILE A 47 10.80 7.55 1.79
C ILE A 47 11.30 8.76 1.01
N ALA A 48 10.45 9.29 0.16
CA ALA A 48 10.78 10.40 -0.72
C ALA A 48 9.52 11.23 -1.02
N PRO A 49 9.66 12.46 -1.54
CA PRO A 49 8.51 13.27 -1.87
C PRO A 49 7.51 12.56 -2.76
N LYS A 50 6.21 12.80 -2.52
CA LYS A 50 5.14 12.25 -3.37
C LYS A 50 5.36 12.62 -4.81
N GLY A 51 5.23 11.63 -5.69
CA GLY A 51 5.27 11.82 -7.12
C GLY A 51 3.89 12.08 -7.68
N GLU A 52 3.85 12.49 -8.94
CA GLU A 52 2.62 12.69 -9.68
C GLU A 52 2.41 11.57 -10.68
N MET A 53 1.15 11.16 -10.83
CA MET A 53 0.72 10.25 -11.89
C MET A 53 0.25 11.07 -13.07
N THR A 54 0.87 10.87 -14.23
CA THR A 54 0.47 11.52 -15.48
C THR A 54 0.17 10.48 -16.54
N LEU A 55 -0.83 10.77 -17.35
CA LEU A 55 -1.17 9.93 -18.49
C LEU A 55 -0.37 10.40 -19.71
N VAL A 56 0.52 9.54 -20.20
CA VAL A 56 1.37 9.83 -21.36
C VAL A 56 1.15 8.73 -22.39
N GLU A 57 0.66 9.12 -23.56
CA GLU A 57 0.40 8.18 -24.66
C GLU A 57 -0.41 6.94 -24.25
N GLY A 58 -1.42 7.14 -23.42
CA GLY A 58 -2.29 6.06 -22.94
C GLY A 58 -1.74 5.24 -21.79
N ALA A 59 -0.54 5.53 -21.27
CA ALA A 59 0.05 4.87 -20.14
C ALA A 59 0.21 5.82 -18.94
N TRP A 60 -0.02 5.30 -17.74
CA TRP A 60 0.24 6.04 -16.51
C TRP A 60 1.73 6.02 -16.19
N VAL A 61 2.29 7.21 -16.01
CA VAL A 61 3.70 7.41 -15.67
C VAL A 61 3.80 8.13 -14.33
N GLU A 62 4.63 7.61 -13.44
CA GLU A 62 4.95 8.24 -12.17
C GLU A 62 6.20 9.09 -12.32
N THR A 63 6.09 10.39 -11.97
CA THR A 63 7.21 11.31 -11.94
C THR A 63 7.55 11.66 -10.49
N PRO A 64 8.84 11.73 -10.13
CA PRO A 64 9.25 12.16 -8.79
C PRO A 64 8.75 13.57 -8.51
N GLY A 65 8.31 13.80 -7.25
CA GLY A 65 7.97 15.12 -6.77
C GLY A 65 9.13 15.77 -6.01
N ASP A 66 8.94 17.02 -5.64
CA ASP A 66 9.90 17.81 -4.88
C ASP A 66 9.26 18.52 -3.68
N GLY A 67 8.02 18.17 -3.34
CA GLY A 67 7.28 18.77 -2.24
C GLY A 67 7.68 18.24 -0.87
N ASP A 68 7.01 18.72 0.17
CA ASP A 68 7.26 18.35 1.55
C ASP A 68 6.54 17.08 1.98
N GLU A 69 5.49 16.69 1.29
CA GLU A 69 4.74 15.48 1.59
C GLU A 69 5.46 14.26 1.05
N MET A 70 5.58 13.24 1.87
CA MET A 70 6.35 12.04 1.57
C MET A 70 5.48 10.86 1.19
N ALA A 71 6.05 9.94 0.42
CA ALA A 71 5.46 8.65 0.11
C ALA A 71 6.51 7.55 0.26
N ALA A 72 6.05 6.32 0.38
CA ALA A 72 6.92 5.16 0.33
C ALA A 72 7.09 4.72 -1.13
N TRP A 73 8.34 4.59 -1.55
CA TRP A 73 8.70 4.20 -2.91
C TRP A 73 9.42 2.87 -2.89
N TRP A 74 8.96 1.93 -3.67
CA TRP A 74 9.73 0.72 -3.98
C TRP A 74 10.83 1.03 -4.99
N HIS A 75 12.04 0.57 -4.69
CA HIS A 75 13.19 0.63 -5.58
C HIS A 75 13.67 -0.78 -5.88
N PHE A 76 13.79 -1.10 -7.16
CA PHE A 76 14.30 -2.39 -7.61
C PHE A 76 14.83 -2.26 -9.04
N GLU A 77 16.10 -2.61 -9.22
CA GLU A 77 16.78 -2.65 -10.53
C GLU A 77 16.60 -1.36 -11.35
N GLY A 78 16.80 -0.21 -10.72
CA GLY A 78 16.68 1.10 -11.36
C GLY A 78 15.26 1.56 -11.59
N ARG A 79 14.27 0.75 -11.23
CA ARG A 79 12.86 1.13 -11.29
C ARG A 79 12.38 1.57 -9.93
N ARG A 80 11.39 2.46 -9.92
CA ARG A 80 10.75 2.88 -8.69
C ARG A 80 9.28 3.20 -8.93
N TYR A 81 8.46 2.89 -7.93
CA TYR A 81 7.05 3.23 -7.92
C TYR A 81 6.59 3.47 -6.48
N GLN A 82 5.68 4.40 -6.32
CA GLN A 82 5.16 4.74 -4.99
C GLN A 82 3.94 3.90 -4.64
N ILE A 83 3.77 3.67 -3.34
CA ILE A 83 2.55 3.08 -2.81
C ILE A 83 1.46 4.13 -2.85
N LYS A 84 0.30 3.78 -3.40
CA LYS A 84 -0.83 4.69 -3.59
C LYS A 84 -1.96 4.37 -2.63
N ARG A 85 -2.71 5.37 -2.23
CA ARG A 85 -3.87 5.20 -1.36
C ARG A 85 -4.83 4.12 -1.87
N MET A 86 -5.03 4.04 -3.17
CA MET A 86 -5.98 3.11 -3.78
C MET A 86 -5.69 1.63 -3.46
N VAL A 87 -4.42 1.26 -3.25
CA VAL A 87 -4.06 -0.14 -2.95
C VAL A 87 -4.15 -0.48 -1.46
N ALA A 88 -4.37 0.50 -0.60
CA ALA A 88 -4.40 0.34 0.85
C ALA A 88 -5.41 1.31 1.48
N CYS A 89 -6.68 1.05 1.25
CA CYS A 89 -7.77 1.94 1.67
C CYS A 89 -8.92 1.24 2.40
N PRO A 90 -8.67 0.21 3.25
CA PRO A 90 -9.77 -0.46 3.95
C PRO A 90 -10.47 0.52 4.89
N GLY A 91 -11.80 0.47 4.88
CA GLY A 91 -12.63 1.31 5.74
C GLY A 91 -12.77 2.76 5.30
N MET A 92 -12.15 3.16 4.19
CA MET A 92 -12.29 4.51 3.65
C MET A 92 -13.56 4.64 2.80
N PRO A 93 -14.28 5.77 2.88
CA PRO A 93 -15.34 6.07 1.93
C PRO A 93 -14.77 6.13 0.51
N PRO A 94 -15.51 5.64 -0.50
CA PRO A 94 -15.02 5.62 -1.89
C PRO A 94 -14.58 7.00 -2.42
N GLU A 95 -15.22 8.07 -1.97
CA GLU A 95 -14.91 9.44 -2.40
C GLU A 95 -13.57 9.95 -1.86
N GLU A 96 -13.02 9.30 -0.83
CA GLU A 96 -11.72 9.65 -0.24
C GLU A 96 -10.56 8.84 -0.83
N VAL A 97 -10.87 7.84 -1.64
CA VAL A 97 -9.84 7.00 -2.26
C VAL A 97 -9.26 7.73 -3.46
N THR A 98 -7.95 7.97 -3.42
CA THR A 98 -7.21 8.69 -4.44
C THR A 98 -6.05 7.86 -4.99
N MET A 99 -5.39 8.37 -6.02
CA MET A 99 -4.14 7.81 -6.56
C MET A 99 -2.91 8.43 -5.91
N GLU A 100 -3.10 9.19 -4.84
CA GLU A 100 -2.03 9.86 -4.12
C GLU A 100 -1.08 8.87 -3.46
N GLY A 101 0.22 9.18 -3.49
CA GLY A 101 1.24 8.41 -2.78
C GLY A 101 1.06 8.52 -1.27
N VAL A 102 1.36 7.43 -0.57
CA VAL A 102 1.24 7.35 0.89
C VAL A 102 2.48 6.69 1.49
N THR A 103 2.71 6.93 2.78
CA THR A 103 3.71 6.19 3.57
C THR A 103 3.03 5.03 4.30
N TYR A 104 3.82 4.13 4.89
CA TYR A 104 3.27 3.06 5.71
C TYR A 104 2.56 3.58 6.97
N ASP A 105 2.95 4.75 7.48
CA ASP A 105 2.27 5.39 8.61
C ASP A 105 0.84 5.83 8.26
N ASP A 106 0.55 6.04 6.99
CA ASP A 106 -0.78 6.40 6.51
C ASP A 106 -1.68 5.19 6.25
N ILE A 107 -1.17 3.99 6.43
CA ILE A 107 -1.84 2.74 6.08
C ILE A 107 -2.20 1.97 7.33
N ALA A 108 -3.40 1.40 7.38
CA ALA A 108 -3.79 0.52 8.48
C ALA A 108 -2.83 -0.68 8.57
N PRO A 109 -2.26 -0.97 9.75
CA PRO A 109 -1.25 -2.03 9.89
C PRO A 109 -1.68 -3.41 9.38
N GLY A 110 -2.97 -3.74 9.46
CA GLY A 110 -3.50 -4.99 8.93
C GLY A 110 -3.33 -5.18 7.42
N CYS A 111 -2.99 -4.12 6.67
CA CYS A 111 -2.74 -4.22 5.24
C CYS A 111 -1.40 -4.89 4.92
N TYR A 112 -0.42 -4.81 5.83
CA TYR A 112 0.95 -5.29 5.58
C TYR A 112 1.53 -6.11 6.74
N ASP A 113 0.92 -6.09 7.91
CA ASP A 113 1.38 -6.83 9.09
C ASP A 113 0.43 -8.00 9.36
N PRO A 114 0.88 -9.25 9.19
CA PRO A 114 0.02 -10.42 9.39
C PRO A 114 -0.43 -10.59 10.85
N VAL A 115 0.32 -10.05 11.81
CA VAL A 115 -0.05 -10.12 13.24
C VAL A 115 -1.18 -9.12 13.54
N ALA A 116 -1.15 -7.94 12.92
CA ALA A 116 -2.18 -6.93 13.07
C ALA A 116 -3.47 -7.26 12.31
N ARG A 117 -3.35 -8.12 11.29
CA ARG A 117 -4.47 -8.58 10.48
C ARG A 117 -5.23 -9.68 11.22
#